data_09e0b0f5e00862e02fba10dc32c17f17
#
_entry.id   09e0b0f5e00862e02fba10dc32c17f17
#
_cell.length_a   1.000
_cell.length_b   1.000
_cell.length_c   1.000
_cell.angle_alpha   90.00
_cell.angle_beta   90.00
_cell.angle_gamma   90.00
#
_symmetry.space_group_name_H-M   'P 1'
#
loop_
_entity.id
_entity.type
_entity.pdbx_description
1 polymer ?
#
loop_
_entity_poly.entity_id
_entity_poly.type
_entity_poly.pdbx_seq_one_letter_code
_entity_poly.pdbx_strand_id
1 'polypeptide(L)'
;MNFEIYKYSLPKRFFIKVKTFFKNIGISFINFFIKLKKLIKNLILKLNNGIKNFIYNFIKGSILTKSSYFIIGLSHLFRGQIVRGLIYLILQISFIAYIILFGGNYLSMFFENFFKGGNIGRNETSDFWNDELGVFDKVAGDNSFHIVLYGILSLFIIVFFIMIYFSSVKESYELEQNDIINKENSGIKKDINNLLDHKFHNTLLLVPMLGLFLFTVVPLVTMILIAFTNYDASHEVPEHLFSWVGFANFKEMFSANSSLGATFWRVLGWTLIWAVFATFTSYFFGMILALLINKKGIKLKKLYRTLFVATIAVPQFVSLLIMSKMLDTGGGTLGSGGGVITQLIERVFNYHLKFGLDINTTRICIILVNMWIGVPYSMLMCSGILMNIPEDLYESARIDGASGIRRFFKITLPYMLFVTGPYLITQFIGNINNFNVIYLLSGGGPGDPLKYTNGAKGTDLLITWLYKLSLGTDRNYKLASVIGILVFIISAVFSLIVYNKSSAVKGEENFQ
;
A
#
# COMPACT_ATOMS: atom_id res chain seq x y z
N MET A 1 2.13 -20.96 -28.57
CA MET A 1 1.40 -21.96 -27.75
C MET A 1 2.12 -23.30 -27.88
N ASN A 2 2.68 -23.84 -26.77
CA ASN A 2 3.40 -25.12 -26.85
C ASN A 2 2.38 -26.27 -26.96
N PHE A 3 2.13 -26.80 -28.16
CA PHE A 3 1.18 -27.87 -28.43
C PHE A 3 1.57 -29.21 -27.77
N GLU A 4 2.83 -29.38 -27.33
CA GLU A 4 3.30 -30.59 -26.66
C GLU A 4 2.64 -30.86 -25.29
N ILE A 5 2.13 -29.81 -24.60
CA ILE A 5 1.46 -29.99 -23.31
C ILE A 5 0.16 -30.78 -23.43
N TYR A 6 -0.46 -30.81 -24.60
CA TYR A 6 -1.71 -31.52 -24.82
C TYR A 6 -1.55 -33.04 -24.94
N LYS A 7 -0.32 -33.56 -25.08
CA LYS A 7 -0.02 -35.00 -25.13
C LYS A 7 -0.10 -35.71 -23.74
N TYR A 8 -0.20 -34.91 -22.64
CA TYR A 8 -0.19 -35.45 -21.27
C TYR A 8 -1.59 -35.52 -20.65
N SER A 9 -1.81 -36.44 -19.68
CA SER A 9 -3.05 -36.52 -18.89
C SER A 9 -3.32 -35.21 -18.09
N LEU A 10 -4.59 -34.92 -17.80
CA LEU A 10 -5.04 -33.72 -17.11
C LEU A 10 -4.26 -33.36 -15.83
N PRO A 11 -3.96 -34.30 -14.89
CA PRO A 11 -3.15 -34.00 -13.71
C PRO A 11 -1.71 -33.59 -14.06
N LYS A 12 -1.12 -34.24 -15.07
CA LYS A 12 0.25 -33.97 -15.51
C LYS A 12 0.36 -32.62 -16.22
N ARG A 13 -0.69 -32.22 -16.97
CA ARG A 13 -0.82 -30.88 -17.57
C ARG A 13 -0.90 -29.79 -16.50
N PHE A 14 -1.67 -30.03 -15.44
CA PHE A 14 -1.76 -29.12 -14.30
C PHE A 14 -0.40 -28.94 -13.62
N PHE A 15 0.32 -30.03 -13.35
CA PHE A 15 1.65 -29.99 -12.70
C PHE A 15 2.69 -29.25 -13.56
N ILE A 16 2.68 -29.46 -14.88
CA ILE A 16 3.56 -28.77 -15.83
C ILE A 16 3.22 -27.28 -15.86
N LYS A 17 1.95 -26.89 -15.87
CA LYS A 17 1.52 -25.50 -15.83
C LYS A 17 1.92 -24.81 -14.53
N VAL A 18 1.79 -25.48 -13.38
CA VAL A 18 2.22 -24.99 -12.08
C VAL A 18 3.75 -24.82 -12.04
N LYS A 19 4.51 -25.82 -12.48
CA LYS A 19 5.98 -25.72 -12.55
C LYS A 19 6.44 -24.59 -13.48
N THR A 20 5.80 -24.42 -14.64
CA THR A 20 6.08 -23.35 -15.59
C THR A 20 5.69 -21.99 -14.96
N PHE A 21 4.62 -21.94 -14.17
CA PHE A 21 4.21 -20.76 -13.43
C PHE A 21 5.29 -20.31 -12.45
N PHE A 22 5.80 -21.20 -11.60
CA PHE A 22 6.87 -20.88 -10.65
C PHE A 22 8.21 -20.53 -11.35
N LYS A 23 8.57 -21.25 -12.42
CA LYS A 23 9.74 -20.91 -13.24
C LYS A 23 9.62 -19.48 -13.83
N ASN A 24 8.45 -19.13 -14.34
CA ASN A 24 8.23 -17.81 -14.91
C ASN A 24 8.18 -16.68 -13.84
N ILE A 25 7.80 -17.01 -12.59
CA ILE A 25 7.95 -16.10 -11.45
C ILE A 25 9.43 -15.78 -11.22
N GLY A 26 10.27 -16.81 -11.15
CA GLY A 26 11.72 -16.61 -11.00
C GLY A 26 12.31 -15.76 -12.12
N ILE A 27 11.94 -16.02 -13.38
CA ILE A 27 12.40 -15.23 -14.53
C ILE A 27 11.90 -13.77 -14.43
N SER A 28 10.64 -13.55 -14.06
CA SER A 28 10.08 -12.18 -13.88
C SER A 28 10.80 -11.43 -12.77
N PHE A 29 11.16 -12.10 -11.69
CA PHE A 29 11.92 -11.52 -10.59
C PHE A 29 13.35 -11.13 -11.04
N ILE A 30 14.02 -12.01 -11.76
CA ILE A 30 15.34 -11.72 -12.35
C ILE A 30 15.26 -10.54 -13.32
N ASN A 31 14.26 -10.50 -14.20
CA ASN A 31 14.05 -9.41 -15.14
C ASN A 31 13.75 -8.08 -14.44
N PHE A 32 13.04 -8.11 -13.32
CA PHE A 32 12.83 -6.93 -12.47
C PHE A 32 14.16 -6.38 -11.95
N PHE A 33 15.03 -7.22 -11.42
CA PHE A 33 16.35 -6.78 -10.95
C PHE A 33 17.24 -6.28 -12.09
N ILE A 34 17.16 -6.89 -13.28
CA ILE A 34 17.88 -6.41 -14.46
C ILE A 34 17.37 -5.01 -14.88
N LYS A 35 16.04 -4.81 -14.90
CA LYS A 35 15.44 -3.49 -15.19
C LYS A 35 15.82 -2.46 -14.11
N LEU A 36 15.79 -2.85 -12.83
CA LEU A 36 16.20 -2.00 -11.71
C LEU A 36 17.69 -1.61 -11.83
N LYS A 37 18.56 -2.57 -12.12
CA LYS A 37 20.00 -2.32 -12.36
C LYS A 37 20.21 -1.34 -13.53
N LYS A 38 19.46 -1.51 -14.62
CA LYS A 38 19.51 -0.59 -15.78
C LYS A 38 19.02 0.82 -15.41
N LEU A 39 17.96 0.90 -14.62
CA LEU A 39 17.42 2.17 -14.13
C LEU A 39 18.41 2.88 -13.20
N ILE A 40 19.02 2.17 -12.26
CA ILE A 40 20.08 2.69 -11.38
C ILE A 40 21.27 3.16 -12.22
N LYS A 41 21.73 2.36 -13.19
CA LYS A 41 22.82 2.76 -14.10
C LYS A 41 22.49 4.05 -14.86
N ASN A 42 21.27 4.17 -15.38
CA ASN A 42 20.82 5.37 -16.08
C ASN A 42 20.75 6.60 -15.16
N LEU A 43 20.31 6.41 -13.91
CA LEU A 43 20.32 7.45 -12.88
C LEU A 43 21.74 7.91 -12.56
N ILE A 44 22.67 6.98 -12.37
CA ILE A 44 24.09 7.30 -12.12
C ILE A 44 24.69 8.07 -13.31
N LEU A 45 24.38 7.67 -14.55
CA LEU A 45 24.84 8.39 -15.75
C LEU A 45 24.25 9.80 -15.83
N LYS A 46 22.96 9.97 -15.52
CA LYS A 46 22.32 11.30 -15.46
C LYS A 46 22.93 12.17 -14.37
N LEU A 47 23.18 11.62 -13.18
CA LEU A 47 23.86 12.31 -12.11
C LEU A 47 25.28 12.73 -12.48
N ASN A 48 26.06 11.83 -13.09
CA ASN A 48 27.42 12.13 -13.54
C ASN A 48 27.45 13.25 -14.61
N ASN A 49 26.52 13.21 -15.57
CA ASN A 49 26.37 14.28 -16.56
C ASN A 49 25.90 15.59 -15.90
N GLY A 50 24.99 15.51 -14.91
CA GLY A 50 24.58 16.66 -14.11
C GLY A 50 25.75 17.31 -13.38
N ILE A 51 26.58 16.52 -12.71
CA ILE A 51 27.80 16.99 -12.03
C ILE A 51 28.80 17.60 -13.01
N LYS A 52 29.03 16.97 -14.16
CA LYS A 52 29.92 17.52 -15.21
C LYS A 52 29.43 18.89 -15.70
N ASN A 53 28.12 19.01 -15.98
CA ASN A 53 27.52 20.27 -16.39
C ASN A 53 27.58 21.32 -15.28
N PHE A 54 27.37 20.94 -14.03
CA PHE A 54 27.48 21.81 -12.88
C PHE A 54 28.90 22.41 -12.77
N ILE A 55 29.92 21.58 -12.86
CA ILE A 55 31.36 22.02 -12.84
C ILE A 55 31.68 22.88 -14.08
N TYR A 56 31.22 22.47 -15.25
CA TYR A 56 31.41 23.22 -16.49
C TYR A 56 30.82 24.63 -16.40
N ASN A 57 29.57 24.74 -15.90
CA ASN A 57 28.87 26.01 -15.74
C ASN A 57 29.58 26.93 -14.72
N PHE A 58 30.21 26.36 -13.67
CA PHE A 58 31.03 27.12 -12.73
C PHE A 58 32.30 27.67 -13.40
N ILE A 59 33.01 26.83 -14.14
CA ILE A 59 34.29 27.24 -14.80
C ILE A 59 34.05 28.30 -15.86
N LYS A 60 33.04 28.10 -16.73
CA LYS A 60 32.76 28.94 -17.89
C LYS A 60 31.88 30.16 -17.57
N GLY A 61 31.10 30.10 -16.49
CA GLY A 61 30.19 31.18 -16.15
C GLY A 61 30.87 32.47 -15.71
N SER A 62 30.19 33.59 -15.91
CA SER A 62 30.58 34.93 -15.47
C SER A 62 30.61 35.01 -13.92
N ILE A 63 31.13 36.11 -13.40
CA ILE A 63 31.20 36.37 -11.96
C ILE A 63 29.80 36.27 -11.32
N LEU A 64 28.76 36.80 -11.97
CA LEU A 64 27.37 36.71 -11.48
C LEU A 64 26.82 35.28 -11.44
N THR A 65 27.17 34.46 -12.41
CA THR A 65 26.81 33.04 -12.40
C THR A 65 27.57 32.27 -11.35
N LYS A 66 28.85 32.54 -11.14
CA LYS A 66 29.67 31.95 -10.06
C LYS A 66 29.16 32.35 -8.67
N SER A 67 28.73 33.59 -8.49
CA SER A 67 28.16 34.02 -7.21
C SER A 67 26.86 33.27 -6.82
N SER A 68 26.06 32.81 -7.80
CA SER A 68 24.86 32.00 -7.56
C SER A 68 25.14 30.63 -6.97
N TYR A 69 26.37 30.13 -7.00
CA TYR A 69 26.77 28.91 -6.31
C TYR A 69 26.85 29.08 -4.79
N PHE A 70 27.06 30.31 -4.31
CA PHE A 70 27.14 30.63 -2.88
C PHE A 70 25.81 31.23 -2.37
N ILE A 71 25.23 32.13 -3.16
CA ILE A 71 23.98 32.81 -2.84
C ILE A 71 23.02 32.59 -4.00
N ILE A 72 22.09 31.63 -3.83
CA ILE A 72 21.11 31.31 -4.87
C ILE A 72 20.18 32.49 -5.11
N GLY A 73 19.87 32.76 -6.41
CA GLY A 73 19.02 33.88 -6.77
C GLY A 73 19.75 35.19 -7.08
N LEU A 74 21.04 35.34 -6.69
CA LEU A 74 21.78 36.58 -6.91
C LEU A 74 21.89 36.94 -8.40
N SER A 75 22.24 35.97 -9.23
CA SER A 75 22.28 36.16 -10.69
C SER A 75 20.94 36.56 -11.30
N HIS A 76 19.84 36.03 -10.76
CA HIS A 76 18.48 36.36 -11.18
C HIS A 76 18.13 37.83 -10.87
N LEU A 77 18.50 38.29 -9.67
CA LEU A 77 18.29 39.68 -9.25
C LEU A 77 18.99 40.66 -10.20
N PHE A 78 20.28 40.44 -10.47
CA PHE A 78 21.06 41.34 -11.30
C PHE A 78 20.77 41.26 -12.82
N ARG A 79 20.09 40.16 -13.26
CA ARG A 79 19.63 39.98 -14.66
C ARG A 79 18.15 40.29 -14.86
N GLY A 80 17.55 41.09 -13.98
CA GLY A 80 16.18 41.63 -14.13
C GLY A 80 15.07 40.68 -13.70
N GLN A 81 15.37 39.47 -13.19
CA GLN A 81 14.38 38.56 -12.65
C GLN A 81 14.22 38.70 -11.12
N ILE A 82 13.86 39.91 -10.68
CA ILE A 82 13.86 40.32 -9.26
C ILE A 82 13.05 39.36 -8.40
N VAL A 83 11.82 39.03 -8.77
CA VAL A 83 10.95 38.18 -7.94
C VAL A 83 11.46 36.75 -7.82
N ARG A 84 11.95 36.15 -8.88
CA ARG A 84 12.58 34.81 -8.81
C ARG A 84 13.81 34.83 -7.92
N GLY A 85 14.66 35.85 -8.09
CA GLY A 85 15.87 36.01 -7.28
C GLY A 85 15.55 36.15 -5.80
N LEU A 86 14.53 36.96 -5.43
CA LEU A 86 14.07 37.11 -4.05
C LEU A 86 13.49 35.79 -3.50
N ILE A 87 12.70 35.05 -4.26
CA ILE A 87 12.16 33.75 -3.83
C ILE A 87 13.32 32.78 -3.52
N TYR A 88 14.30 32.65 -4.41
CA TYR A 88 15.46 31.77 -4.16
C TYR A 88 16.25 32.19 -2.93
N LEU A 89 16.47 33.48 -2.75
CA LEU A 89 17.21 34.02 -1.61
C LEU A 89 16.46 33.78 -0.29
N ILE A 90 15.16 34.04 -0.26
CA ILE A 90 14.31 33.76 0.92
C ILE A 90 14.33 32.26 1.24
N LEU A 91 14.22 31.39 0.25
CA LEU A 91 14.29 29.93 0.44
C LEU A 91 15.64 29.50 1.02
N GLN A 92 16.76 30.09 0.58
CA GLN A 92 18.07 29.80 1.13
C GLN A 92 18.20 30.27 2.60
N ILE A 93 17.77 31.48 2.91
CA ILE A 93 17.81 32.02 4.27
C ILE A 93 16.91 31.17 5.18
N SER A 94 15.70 30.86 4.74
CA SER A 94 14.77 30.03 5.50
C SER A 94 15.32 28.61 5.75
N PHE A 95 15.98 28.02 4.75
CA PHE A 95 16.62 26.72 4.89
C PHE A 95 17.77 26.75 5.90
N ILE A 96 18.65 27.75 5.80
CA ILE A 96 19.78 27.91 6.75
C ILE A 96 19.25 28.14 8.17
N ALA A 97 18.27 29.02 8.34
CA ALA A 97 17.63 29.27 9.63
C ALA A 97 17.00 28.00 10.19
N TYR A 98 16.28 27.24 9.37
CA TYR A 98 15.68 25.97 9.78
C TYR A 98 16.73 24.96 10.26
N ILE A 99 17.84 24.79 9.52
CA ILE A 99 18.89 23.84 9.91
C ILE A 99 19.59 24.27 11.20
N ILE A 100 19.88 25.57 11.38
CA ILE A 100 20.56 26.07 12.57
C ILE A 100 19.66 26.01 13.80
N LEU A 101 18.41 26.43 13.69
CA LEU A 101 17.49 26.55 14.81
C LEU A 101 16.80 25.26 15.20
N PHE A 102 16.58 24.34 14.25
CA PHE A 102 15.74 23.18 14.48
C PHE A 102 16.30 21.90 13.84
N GLY A 103 16.37 21.83 12.52
CA GLY A 103 16.62 20.60 11.78
C GLY A 103 17.98 19.95 12.06
N GLY A 104 19.02 20.75 12.27
CA GLY A 104 20.37 20.27 12.55
C GLY A 104 20.48 19.47 13.84
N ASN A 105 19.80 19.91 14.90
CA ASN A 105 19.78 19.21 16.18
C ASN A 105 19.08 17.84 16.06
N TYR A 106 17.89 17.79 15.45
CA TYR A 106 17.18 16.53 15.23
C TYR A 106 17.96 15.56 14.31
N LEU A 107 18.62 16.07 13.27
CA LEU A 107 19.48 15.25 12.42
C LEU A 107 20.69 14.69 13.18
N SER A 108 21.32 15.49 14.03
CA SER A 108 22.46 15.01 14.82
C SER A 108 22.06 13.88 15.75
N MET A 109 20.94 14.02 16.48
CA MET A 109 20.42 12.98 17.37
C MET A 109 19.93 11.74 16.58
N PHE A 110 19.32 11.94 15.40
CA PHE A 110 18.86 10.86 14.53
C PHE A 110 20.02 9.96 14.06
N PHE A 111 21.15 10.55 13.65
CA PHE A 111 22.30 9.79 13.13
C PHE A 111 23.29 9.33 14.18
N GLU A 112 23.25 9.86 15.40
CA GLU A 112 24.25 9.62 16.44
C GLU A 112 24.50 8.12 16.70
N ASN A 113 23.43 7.34 16.81
CA ASN A 113 23.49 5.91 17.09
C ASN A 113 22.95 5.03 15.95
N PHE A 114 22.65 5.61 14.78
CA PHE A 114 21.96 4.92 13.68
C PHE A 114 22.66 3.64 13.22
N PHE A 115 23.99 3.68 13.08
CA PHE A 115 24.79 2.54 12.64
C PHE A 115 25.34 1.67 13.77
N LYS A 116 25.43 2.21 14.97
CA LYS A 116 26.05 1.51 16.12
C LYS A 116 25.03 0.75 16.96
N GLY A 117 23.74 1.06 16.78
CA GLY A 117 22.71 0.70 17.74
C GLY A 117 22.78 1.58 18.99
N GLY A 118 21.68 1.68 19.71
CA GLY A 118 21.60 2.49 20.93
C GLY A 118 20.45 3.49 20.90
N ASN A 119 20.30 4.22 21.98
CA ASN A 119 19.17 5.10 22.21
C ASN A 119 19.07 6.22 21.17
N ILE A 120 17.85 6.52 20.77
CA ILE A 120 17.51 7.64 19.90
C ILE A 120 17.11 8.81 20.80
N GLY A 121 18.04 9.70 21.03
CA GLY A 121 17.99 10.77 22.01
C GLY A 121 19.16 10.67 22.99
N ARG A 122 19.35 11.72 23.78
CA ARG A 122 20.50 11.86 24.70
C ARG A 122 20.06 11.80 26.16
N ASN A 123 18.90 12.38 26.45
CA ASN A 123 18.42 12.58 27.82
C ASN A 123 17.15 11.79 28.05
N GLU A 124 17.14 10.90 29.02
CA GLU A 124 15.92 10.24 29.51
C GLU A 124 15.18 11.17 30.48
N THR A 125 13.90 10.95 30.65
CA THR A 125 13.10 11.65 31.67
C THR A 125 13.65 11.29 33.03
N SER A 126 13.90 12.28 33.84
CA SER A 126 14.44 12.12 35.22
C SER A 126 13.53 12.79 36.23
N ASP A 127 13.37 12.16 37.36
CA ASP A 127 12.68 12.74 38.50
C ASP A 127 13.66 13.61 39.31
N PHE A 128 13.25 14.80 39.71
CA PHE A 128 13.99 15.64 40.62
C PHE A 128 13.06 16.07 41.76
N TRP A 129 13.65 16.23 42.95
CA TRP A 129 12.92 16.73 44.11
C TRP A 129 12.77 18.24 44.00
N ASN A 130 11.53 18.74 44.01
CA ASN A 130 11.25 20.17 44.01
C ASN A 130 11.06 20.62 45.48
N ASP A 131 12.06 21.30 45.99
CA ASP A 131 12.06 21.75 47.38
C ASP A 131 10.96 22.79 47.70
N GLU A 132 10.52 23.58 46.72
CA GLU A 132 9.47 24.58 46.90
C GLU A 132 8.07 23.95 47.01
N LEU A 133 7.82 22.88 46.28
CA LEU A 133 6.51 22.20 46.23
C LEU A 133 6.45 20.96 47.12
N GLY A 134 7.60 20.46 47.61
CA GLY A 134 7.69 19.24 48.39
C GLY A 134 7.24 17.98 47.68
N VAL A 135 7.40 17.93 46.36
CA VAL A 135 7.03 16.82 45.46
C VAL A 135 8.12 16.48 44.48
N PHE A 136 8.09 15.25 43.96
CA PHE A 136 8.95 14.92 42.84
C PHE A 136 8.37 15.50 41.56
N ASP A 137 9.14 16.33 40.87
CA ASP A 137 8.85 16.84 39.55
C ASP A 137 9.61 16.06 38.49
N LYS A 138 9.06 16.01 37.25
CA LYS A 138 9.70 15.35 36.13
C LYS A 138 10.32 16.34 35.16
N VAL A 139 11.60 16.18 34.88
CA VAL A 139 12.27 16.85 33.75
C VAL A 139 12.07 15.97 32.53
N ALA A 140 11.30 16.47 31.57
CA ALA A 140 11.03 15.75 30.32
C ALA A 140 12.33 15.52 29.55
N GLY A 141 12.60 14.25 29.21
CA GLY A 141 13.70 13.85 28.35
C GLY A 141 13.41 14.11 26.87
N ASP A 142 14.32 13.63 26.04
CA ASP A 142 14.15 13.66 24.60
C ASP A 142 13.02 12.72 24.16
N ASN A 143 12.29 13.09 23.12
CA ASN A 143 11.27 12.23 22.55
C ASN A 143 11.81 11.53 21.29
N SER A 144 12.16 10.25 21.41
CA SER A 144 12.74 9.46 20.32
C SER A 144 11.84 9.42 19.07
N PHE A 145 10.50 9.42 19.24
CA PHE A 145 9.56 9.44 18.11
C PHE A 145 9.64 10.77 17.36
N HIS A 146 9.71 11.90 18.07
CA HIS A 146 9.90 13.22 17.45
C HIS A 146 11.26 13.31 16.74
N ILE A 147 12.32 12.73 17.33
CA ILE A 147 13.64 12.71 16.70
C ILE A 147 13.61 11.97 15.37
N VAL A 148 12.97 10.80 15.32
CA VAL A 148 12.80 10.04 14.06
C VAL A 148 11.95 10.84 13.07
N LEU A 149 10.80 11.36 13.47
CA LEU A 149 9.89 12.10 12.60
C LEU A 149 10.52 13.37 12.03
N TYR A 150 11.09 14.22 12.90
CA TYR A 150 11.70 15.48 12.47
C TYR A 150 13.05 15.26 11.79
N GLY A 151 13.78 14.21 12.14
CA GLY A 151 14.97 13.79 11.42
C GLY A 151 14.66 13.44 9.96
N ILE A 152 13.61 12.63 9.71
CA ILE A 152 13.14 12.31 8.37
C ILE A 152 12.68 13.57 7.64
N LEU A 153 11.87 14.41 8.29
CA LEU A 153 11.37 15.65 7.69
C LEU A 153 12.55 16.55 7.27
N SER A 154 13.56 16.66 8.13
CA SER A 154 14.78 17.44 7.85
C SER A 154 15.56 16.86 6.66
N LEU A 155 15.68 15.53 6.54
CA LEU A 155 16.28 14.90 5.37
C LEU A 155 15.54 15.25 4.09
N PHE A 156 14.21 15.22 4.12
CA PHE A 156 13.40 15.61 2.95
C PHE A 156 13.56 17.08 2.61
N ILE A 157 13.61 17.98 3.60
CA ILE A 157 13.84 19.42 3.39
C ILE A 157 15.22 19.64 2.75
N ILE A 158 16.25 18.91 3.20
CA ILE A 158 17.58 18.97 2.60
C ILE A 158 17.55 18.52 1.15
N VAL A 159 16.93 17.37 0.85
CA VAL A 159 16.82 16.85 -0.53
C VAL A 159 16.08 17.85 -1.42
N PHE A 160 14.97 18.42 -0.93
CA PHE A 160 14.20 19.42 -1.65
C PHE A 160 15.01 20.70 -1.90
N PHE A 161 15.73 21.18 -0.89
CA PHE A 161 16.61 22.33 -1.04
C PHE A 161 17.73 22.06 -2.04
N ILE A 162 18.35 20.88 -2.02
CA ILE A 162 19.37 20.48 -2.99
C ILE A 162 18.81 20.52 -4.42
N MET A 163 17.59 20.04 -4.63
CA MET A 163 16.96 20.10 -5.96
C MET A 163 16.73 21.53 -6.42
N ILE A 164 16.24 22.41 -5.53
CA ILE A 164 16.06 23.85 -5.82
C ILE A 164 17.43 24.51 -6.12
N TYR A 165 18.43 24.21 -5.32
CA TYR A 165 19.78 24.72 -5.48
C TYR A 165 20.35 24.40 -6.87
N PHE A 166 20.32 23.13 -7.28
CA PHE A 166 20.79 22.75 -8.62
C PHE A 166 19.96 23.37 -9.75
N SER A 167 18.65 23.52 -9.57
CA SER A 167 17.79 24.19 -10.52
C SER A 167 18.16 25.67 -10.69
N SER A 168 18.33 26.40 -9.56
CA SER A 168 18.68 27.82 -9.57
C SER A 168 20.05 28.08 -10.20
N VAL A 169 21.05 27.25 -9.88
CA VAL A 169 22.39 27.37 -10.47
C VAL A 169 22.36 27.12 -11.99
N LYS A 170 21.61 26.10 -12.43
CA LYS A 170 21.44 25.81 -13.86
C LYS A 170 20.73 26.96 -14.59
N GLU A 171 19.62 27.46 -14.02
CA GLU A 171 18.91 28.61 -14.59
C GLU A 171 19.79 29.87 -14.66
N SER A 172 20.64 30.10 -13.65
CA SER A 172 21.60 31.22 -13.66
C SER A 172 22.53 31.21 -14.85
N TYR A 173 23.03 30.02 -15.23
CA TYR A 173 23.88 29.87 -16.46
C TYR A 173 23.07 30.01 -17.73
N GLU A 174 21.85 29.48 -17.80
CA GLU A 174 20.94 29.65 -18.94
C GLU A 174 20.58 31.12 -19.18
N LEU A 175 20.38 31.92 -18.12
CA LEU A 175 20.17 33.37 -18.23
C LEU A 175 21.37 34.07 -18.81
N GLU A 176 22.59 33.71 -18.41
CA GLU A 176 23.82 34.24 -19.00
C GLU A 176 23.93 33.98 -20.49
N GLN A 177 23.61 32.75 -20.92
CA GLN A 177 23.62 32.41 -22.34
C GLN A 177 22.54 33.18 -23.12
N ASN A 178 21.37 33.40 -22.53
CA ASN A 178 20.31 34.22 -23.14
C ASN A 178 20.77 35.69 -23.30
N ASP A 179 21.43 36.26 -22.29
CA ASP A 179 21.96 37.62 -22.37
C ASP A 179 23.01 37.76 -23.50
N ILE A 180 23.90 36.77 -23.67
CA ILE A 180 24.93 36.75 -24.73
C ILE A 180 24.28 36.71 -26.11
N ILE A 181 23.12 36.04 -26.28
CA ILE A 181 22.43 35.89 -27.59
C ILE A 181 21.42 37.03 -27.80
N ASN A 182 21.34 38.02 -26.93
CA ASN A 182 20.35 39.11 -26.92
C ASN A 182 18.89 38.59 -26.90
N LYS A 183 18.65 37.44 -26.28
CA LYS A 183 17.32 36.86 -26.09
C LYS A 183 16.70 37.42 -24.83
N GLU A 184 15.50 38.00 -24.95
CA GLU A 184 14.77 38.51 -23.79
C GLU A 184 14.54 37.41 -22.74
N ASN A 185 14.98 37.68 -21.51
CA ASN A 185 14.71 36.83 -20.36
C ASN A 185 13.24 36.88 -19.99
N SER A 186 12.68 35.77 -19.52
CA SER A 186 11.28 35.72 -19.15
C SER A 186 11.00 36.60 -17.92
N GLY A 187 10.12 37.60 -18.07
CA GLY A 187 9.62 38.40 -16.95
C GLY A 187 8.54 37.68 -16.16
N ILE A 188 8.17 38.20 -14.99
CA ILE A 188 7.18 37.64 -14.04
C ILE A 188 5.85 37.33 -14.72
N LYS A 189 5.35 38.25 -15.59
CA LYS A 189 4.05 38.09 -16.29
C LYS A 189 4.09 36.86 -17.21
N LYS A 190 5.21 36.62 -17.88
CA LYS A 190 5.39 35.44 -18.76
C LYS A 190 5.49 34.15 -17.95
N ASP A 191 6.09 34.21 -16.75
CA ASP A 191 6.20 33.06 -15.85
C ASP A 191 4.86 32.67 -15.24
N ILE A 192 4.08 33.66 -14.78
CA ILE A 192 2.71 33.45 -14.28
C ILE A 192 1.84 32.85 -15.41
N ASN A 193 1.91 33.40 -16.61
CA ASN A 193 1.16 32.85 -17.73
C ASN A 193 1.59 31.42 -18.06
N ASN A 194 2.90 31.12 -18.02
CA ASN A 194 3.38 29.74 -18.21
C ASN A 194 2.88 28.79 -17.14
N LEU A 195 2.80 29.21 -15.86
CA LEU A 195 2.27 28.41 -14.77
C LEU A 195 0.75 28.21 -14.87
N LEU A 196 0.04 29.18 -15.43
CA LEU A 196 -1.42 29.14 -15.59
C LEU A 196 -1.89 28.52 -16.92
N ASP A 197 -0.97 28.35 -17.89
CA ASP A 197 -1.26 27.78 -19.21
C ASP A 197 -0.41 26.51 -19.47
N HIS A 198 0.81 26.65 -19.97
CA HIS A 198 1.64 25.51 -20.37
C HIS A 198 1.99 24.55 -19.23
N LYS A 199 2.20 25.06 -18.00
CA LYS A 199 2.52 24.26 -16.80
C LYS A 199 1.37 24.18 -15.81
N PHE A 200 0.15 24.44 -16.23
CA PHE A 200 -1.03 24.44 -15.37
C PHE A 200 -1.21 23.14 -14.61
N HIS A 201 -0.94 22.01 -15.25
CA HIS A 201 -0.96 20.69 -14.59
C HIS A 201 -0.01 20.60 -13.39
N ASN A 202 1.17 21.23 -13.44
CA ASN A 202 2.10 21.24 -12.30
C ASN A 202 1.57 22.11 -11.16
N THR A 203 1.00 23.26 -11.50
CA THR A 203 0.40 24.18 -10.51
C THR A 203 -0.81 23.53 -9.83
N LEU A 204 -1.68 22.89 -10.60
CA LEU A 204 -2.86 22.19 -10.09
C LEU A 204 -2.49 21.00 -9.19
N LEU A 205 -1.47 20.24 -9.56
CA LEU A 205 -1.04 19.06 -8.81
C LEU A 205 -0.17 19.38 -7.59
N LEU A 206 0.35 20.60 -7.46
CA LEU A 206 1.27 20.97 -6.38
C LEU A 206 0.66 20.75 -4.98
N VAL A 207 -0.56 21.24 -4.76
CA VAL A 207 -1.24 21.12 -3.46
C VAL A 207 -1.57 19.65 -3.12
N PRO A 208 -2.20 18.85 -4.00
CA PRO A 208 -2.40 17.42 -3.77
C PRO A 208 -1.09 16.65 -3.55
N MET A 209 -0.03 16.97 -4.28
CA MET A 209 1.28 16.32 -4.13
C MET A 209 1.94 16.64 -2.78
N LEU A 210 1.85 17.88 -2.33
CA LEU A 210 2.32 18.26 -0.98
C LEU A 210 1.51 17.54 0.11
N GLY A 211 0.19 17.47 -0.04
CA GLY A 211 -0.67 16.72 0.88
C GLY A 211 -0.30 15.23 0.92
N LEU A 212 -0.15 14.59 -0.22
CA LEU A 212 0.29 13.19 -0.32
C LEU A 212 1.67 13.00 0.33
N PHE A 213 2.59 13.93 0.08
CA PHE A 213 3.93 13.85 0.66
C PHE A 213 3.89 13.94 2.19
N LEU A 214 3.23 14.95 2.76
CA LEU A 214 3.20 15.18 4.20
C LEU A 214 2.38 14.13 4.95
N PHE A 215 1.22 13.73 4.42
CA PHE A 215 0.28 12.84 5.12
C PHE A 215 0.40 11.35 4.73
N THR A 216 1.16 11.02 3.70
CA THR A 216 1.36 9.63 3.28
C THR A 216 2.83 9.24 3.30
N VAL A 217 3.69 9.97 2.60
CA VAL A 217 5.11 9.56 2.46
C VAL A 217 5.86 9.68 3.79
N VAL A 218 5.73 10.81 4.50
CA VAL A 218 6.43 11.01 5.78
C VAL A 218 6.01 9.97 6.83
N PRO A 219 4.71 9.74 7.13
CA PRO A 219 4.30 8.69 8.07
C PRO A 219 4.71 7.28 7.63
N LEU A 220 4.68 6.97 6.33
CA LEU A 220 5.08 5.67 5.82
C LEU A 220 6.58 5.43 6.04
N VAL A 221 7.44 6.42 5.76
CA VAL A 221 8.88 6.31 6.02
C VAL A 221 9.16 6.20 7.51
N THR A 222 8.44 6.97 8.35
CA THR A 222 8.54 6.85 9.82
C THR A 222 8.17 5.44 10.27
N MET A 223 7.06 4.87 9.80
CA MET A 223 6.67 3.49 10.10
C MET A 223 7.76 2.49 9.67
N ILE A 224 8.35 2.67 8.48
CA ILE A 224 9.44 1.80 8.02
C ILE A 224 10.62 1.87 9.00
N LEU A 225 11.00 3.04 9.48
CA LEU A 225 12.14 3.19 10.41
C LEU A 225 11.82 2.62 11.80
N ILE A 226 10.60 2.76 12.29
CA ILE A 226 10.16 2.14 13.56
C ILE A 226 10.36 0.62 13.56
N ALA A 227 10.23 -0.05 12.41
CA ALA A 227 10.49 -1.48 12.30
C ALA A 227 11.93 -1.88 12.64
N PHE A 228 12.89 -0.94 12.60
CA PHE A 228 14.28 -1.14 12.94
C PHE A 228 14.64 -0.68 14.37
N THR A 229 13.63 -0.36 15.18
CA THR A 229 13.77 0.07 16.57
C THR A 229 13.15 -0.94 17.54
N ASN A 230 13.37 -0.76 18.84
CA ASN A 230 12.71 -1.55 19.89
C ASN A 230 11.45 -0.87 20.44
N TYR A 231 10.82 0.06 19.69
CA TYR A 231 9.66 0.83 20.15
C TYR A 231 8.45 -0.05 20.49
N ASP A 232 8.12 -0.11 21.79
CA ASP A 232 6.97 -0.81 22.36
C ASP A 232 6.51 -0.12 23.66
N ALA A 233 5.54 -0.71 24.39
CA ALA A 233 5.00 -0.15 25.61
C ALA A 233 6.06 0.07 26.72
N SER A 234 7.13 -0.74 26.74
CA SER A 234 8.22 -0.58 27.73
C SER A 234 9.21 0.54 27.38
N HIS A 235 9.15 1.02 26.13
CA HIS A 235 9.97 2.12 25.62
C HIS A 235 9.05 3.26 25.13
N GLU A 236 8.00 3.56 25.89
CA GLU A 236 7.02 4.60 25.53
C GLU A 236 7.58 5.98 25.84
N VAL A 237 7.60 6.82 24.82
CA VAL A 237 8.06 8.22 24.93
C VAL A 237 7.01 9.12 25.58
N PRO A 238 7.37 10.14 26.35
CA PRO A 238 8.74 10.63 26.60
C PRO A 238 9.45 9.96 27.79
N GLU A 239 8.84 9.01 28.49
CA GLU A 239 9.40 8.45 29.73
C GLU A 239 10.67 7.63 29.47
N HIS A 240 10.66 6.82 28.40
CA HIS A 240 11.80 5.99 28.03
C HIS A 240 12.20 6.22 26.57
N LEU A 241 13.50 6.23 26.31
CA LEU A 241 14.02 6.29 24.95
C LEU A 241 13.95 4.90 24.31
N PHE A 242 13.63 4.86 23.02
CA PHE A 242 13.81 3.64 22.25
C PHE A 242 15.10 3.68 21.41
N SER A 243 15.58 2.51 21.00
CA SER A 243 16.89 2.31 20.41
C SER A 243 16.81 1.72 19.01
N TRP A 244 17.87 1.94 18.21
CA TRP A 244 18.07 1.23 16.96
C TRP A 244 18.50 -0.21 17.22
N VAL A 245 17.76 -1.20 16.67
CA VAL A 245 18.07 -2.64 16.77
C VAL A 245 18.33 -3.29 15.42
N GLY A 246 18.34 -2.52 14.35
CA GLY A 246 18.56 -3.03 13.00
C GLY A 246 17.53 -4.07 12.59
N PHE A 247 17.98 -5.20 12.05
CA PHE A 247 17.11 -6.28 11.55
C PHE A 247 16.64 -7.30 12.61
N ALA A 248 16.84 -7.04 13.90
CA ALA A 248 16.50 -7.99 14.97
C ALA A 248 15.01 -8.38 14.94
N ASN A 249 14.09 -7.41 14.81
CA ASN A 249 12.65 -7.65 14.75
C ASN A 249 12.25 -8.55 13.54
N PHE A 250 12.89 -8.34 12.39
CA PHE A 250 12.67 -9.17 11.21
C PHE A 250 13.16 -10.61 11.44
N LYS A 251 14.36 -10.75 12.04
CA LYS A 251 14.92 -12.07 12.36
C LYS A 251 14.02 -12.85 13.30
N GLU A 252 13.47 -12.20 14.32
CA GLU A 252 12.53 -12.80 15.25
C GLU A 252 11.23 -13.20 14.56
N MET A 253 10.65 -12.31 13.73
CA MET A 253 9.42 -12.55 12.97
C MET A 253 9.54 -13.74 12.00
N PHE A 254 10.68 -13.91 11.34
CA PHE A 254 10.89 -15.01 10.40
C PHE A 254 11.36 -16.32 11.05
N SER A 255 11.74 -16.31 12.32
CA SER A 255 12.20 -17.49 13.03
C SER A 255 11.05 -18.46 13.32
N ALA A 256 10.96 -19.55 12.58
CA ALA A 256 9.90 -20.55 12.78
C ALA A 256 9.95 -21.21 14.18
N ASN A 257 11.10 -21.15 14.86
CA ASN A 257 11.30 -21.73 16.19
C ASN A 257 10.81 -20.80 17.32
N SER A 258 10.55 -19.51 17.03
CA SER A 258 9.96 -18.59 17.99
C SER A 258 8.43 -18.69 17.96
N SER A 259 7.77 -18.47 19.10
CA SER A 259 6.31 -18.43 19.19
C SER A 259 5.71 -17.32 18.32
N LEU A 260 6.42 -16.18 18.22
CA LEU A 260 6.08 -15.07 17.35
C LEU A 260 6.13 -15.45 15.87
N GLY A 261 7.25 -16.04 15.43
CA GLY A 261 7.42 -16.46 14.04
C GLY A 261 6.45 -17.58 13.63
N ALA A 262 6.19 -18.55 14.53
CA ALA A 262 5.17 -19.57 14.29
C ALA A 262 3.78 -18.94 14.12
N THR A 263 3.44 -17.94 14.92
CA THR A 263 2.19 -17.15 14.77
C THR A 263 2.15 -16.41 13.44
N PHE A 264 3.24 -15.73 13.07
CA PHE A 264 3.34 -15.02 11.80
C PHE A 264 3.04 -15.93 10.59
N TRP A 265 3.68 -17.09 10.52
CA TRP A 265 3.48 -18.01 9.40
C TRP A 265 2.04 -18.56 9.32
N ARG A 266 1.40 -18.80 10.47
CA ARG A 266 -0.02 -19.21 10.51
C ARG A 266 -0.95 -18.11 10.03
N VAL A 267 -0.77 -16.88 10.52
CA VAL A 267 -1.58 -15.72 10.13
C VAL A 267 -1.36 -15.37 8.66
N LEU A 268 -0.11 -15.40 8.17
CA LEU A 268 0.20 -15.21 6.76
C LEU A 268 -0.48 -16.26 5.87
N GLY A 269 -0.35 -17.54 6.25
CA GLY A 269 -1.01 -18.64 5.52
C GLY A 269 -2.51 -18.44 5.43
N TRP A 270 -3.16 -18.09 6.53
CA TRP A 270 -4.59 -17.78 6.53
C TRP A 270 -4.92 -16.53 5.71
N THR A 271 -4.13 -15.47 5.81
CA THR A 271 -4.31 -14.24 5.00
C THR A 271 -4.33 -14.54 3.50
N LEU A 272 -3.42 -15.39 3.03
CA LEU A 272 -3.35 -15.77 1.62
C LEU A 272 -4.53 -16.66 1.21
N ILE A 273 -4.91 -17.63 2.04
CA ILE A 273 -6.10 -18.47 1.81
C ILE A 273 -7.35 -17.61 1.75
N TRP A 274 -7.53 -16.73 2.71
CA TRP A 274 -8.62 -15.76 2.73
C TRP A 274 -8.68 -14.91 1.46
N ALA A 275 -7.56 -14.30 1.05
CA ALA A 275 -7.52 -13.43 -0.12
C ALA A 275 -7.94 -14.18 -1.40
N VAL A 276 -7.53 -15.44 -1.55
CA VAL A 276 -7.95 -16.30 -2.66
C VAL A 276 -9.46 -16.54 -2.61
N PHE A 277 -9.96 -17.09 -1.52
CA PHE A 277 -11.37 -17.44 -1.43
C PHE A 277 -12.27 -16.21 -1.48
N ALA A 278 -11.96 -15.14 -0.74
CA ALA A 278 -12.74 -13.91 -0.74
C ALA A 278 -12.86 -13.27 -2.13
N THR A 279 -11.78 -13.31 -2.92
CA THR A 279 -11.78 -12.75 -4.27
C THR A 279 -12.52 -13.64 -5.27
N PHE A 280 -12.10 -14.89 -5.36
CA PHE A 280 -12.58 -15.76 -6.45
C PHE A 280 -13.99 -16.26 -6.22
N THR A 281 -14.44 -16.52 -4.98
CA THR A 281 -15.83 -16.93 -4.74
C THR A 281 -16.79 -15.78 -5.03
N SER A 282 -16.52 -14.57 -4.54
CA SER A 282 -17.36 -13.39 -4.83
C SER A 282 -17.45 -13.10 -6.31
N TYR A 283 -16.32 -13.17 -7.03
CA TYR A 283 -16.29 -12.95 -8.48
C TYR A 283 -17.04 -14.03 -9.26
N PHE A 284 -16.77 -15.31 -8.96
CA PHE A 284 -17.36 -16.43 -9.68
C PHE A 284 -18.88 -16.50 -9.49
N PHE A 285 -19.37 -16.39 -8.26
CA PHE A 285 -20.79 -16.37 -7.97
C PHE A 285 -21.48 -15.12 -8.52
N GLY A 286 -20.80 -13.95 -8.47
CA GLY A 286 -21.28 -12.73 -9.11
C GLY A 286 -21.42 -12.87 -10.63
N MET A 287 -20.46 -13.51 -11.29
CA MET A 287 -20.53 -13.78 -12.73
C MET A 287 -21.67 -14.77 -13.07
N ILE A 288 -21.83 -15.84 -12.29
CA ILE A 288 -22.96 -16.78 -12.48
C ILE A 288 -24.28 -16.03 -12.34
N LEU A 289 -24.43 -15.19 -11.31
CA LEU A 289 -25.63 -14.42 -11.07
C LEU A 289 -25.89 -13.42 -12.22
N ALA A 290 -24.84 -12.78 -12.74
CA ALA A 290 -24.92 -11.90 -13.90
C ALA A 290 -25.42 -12.65 -15.16
N LEU A 291 -24.89 -13.85 -15.41
CA LEU A 291 -25.31 -14.70 -16.52
C LEU A 291 -26.78 -15.11 -16.37
N LEU A 292 -27.21 -15.49 -15.17
CA LEU A 292 -28.61 -15.86 -14.91
C LEU A 292 -29.56 -14.70 -15.18
N ILE A 293 -29.27 -13.50 -14.61
CA ILE A 293 -30.14 -12.33 -14.76
C ILE A 293 -30.20 -11.85 -16.22
N ASN A 294 -29.10 -11.95 -16.97
CA ASN A 294 -29.03 -11.50 -18.36
C ASN A 294 -29.58 -12.51 -19.39
N LYS A 295 -29.92 -13.74 -18.97
CA LYS A 295 -30.46 -14.79 -19.87
C LYS A 295 -31.69 -14.29 -20.59
N LYS A 296 -31.82 -14.61 -21.92
CA LYS A 296 -33.01 -14.35 -22.72
C LYS A 296 -34.22 -15.09 -22.12
N GLY A 297 -35.36 -14.41 -22.00
CA GLY A 297 -36.62 -14.98 -21.46
C GLY A 297 -36.84 -14.75 -19.96
N ILE A 298 -35.89 -14.23 -19.19
CA ILE A 298 -36.15 -13.85 -17.79
C ILE A 298 -37.06 -12.62 -17.74
N LYS A 299 -38.20 -12.77 -17.09
CA LYS A 299 -39.11 -11.65 -16.78
C LYS A 299 -38.58 -10.85 -15.58
N LEU A 300 -38.92 -9.56 -15.51
CA LEU A 300 -38.53 -8.67 -14.37
C LEU A 300 -37.02 -8.50 -14.13
N LYS A 301 -36.20 -8.61 -15.18
CA LYS A 301 -34.72 -8.41 -15.09
C LYS A 301 -34.34 -7.11 -14.34
N LYS A 302 -35.07 -6.03 -14.63
CA LYS A 302 -34.85 -4.73 -14.00
C LYS A 302 -35.07 -4.81 -12.48
N LEU A 303 -36.13 -5.48 -12.02
CA LEU A 303 -36.44 -5.64 -10.61
C LEU A 303 -35.32 -6.44 -9.89
N TYR A 304 -34.92 -7.59 -10.42
CA TYR A 304 -33.83 -8.38 -9.83
C TYR A 304 -32.53 -7.58 -9.74
N ARG A 305 -32.16 -6.89 -10.83
CA ARG A 305 -30.97 -6.04 -10.84
C ARG A 305 -31.07 -4.93 -9.78
N THR A 306 -32.21 -4.26 -9.66
CA THR A 306 -32.45 -3.21 -8.66
C THR A 306 -32.36 -3.76 -7.24
N LEU A 307 -32.94 -4.93 -6.95
CA LEU A 307 -32.86 -5.56 -5.63
C LEU A 307 -31.40 -5.84 -5.21
N PHE A 308 -30.59 -6.41 -6.13
CA PHE A 308 -29.18 -6.64 -5.83
C PHE A 308 -28.36 -5.34 -5.72
N VAL A 309 -28.67 -4.33 -6.54
CA VAL A 309 -28.01 -3.02 -6.43
C VAL A 309 -28.40 -2.32 -5.13
N ALA A 310 -29.64 -2.46 -4.66
CA ALA A 310 -30.09 -1.88 -3.40
C ALA A 310 -29.29 -2.41 -2.18
N THR A 311 -28.82 -3.65 -2.23
CA THR A 311 -27.96 -4.20 -1.16
C THR A 311 -26.59 -3.50 -1.08
N ILE A 312 -26.11 -2.93 -2.19
CA ILE A 312 -24.85 -2.18 -2.24
C ILE A 312 -24.99 -0.82 -1.54
N ALA A 313 -26.19 -0.26 -1.48
CA ALA A 313 -26.45 1.01 -0.81
C ALA A 313 -26.36 0.92 0.73
N VAL A 314 -26.45 -0.30 1.29
CA VAL A 314 -26.27 -0.50 2.74
C VAL A 314 -24.78 -0.45 3.07
N PRO A 315 -24.33 0.42 4.00
CA PRO A 315 -22.93 0.47 4.39
C PRO A 315 -22.44 -0.90 4.89
N GLN A 316 -21.30 -1.35 4.37
CA GLN A 316 -20.75 -2.67 4.66
C GLN A 316 -20.60 -2.95 6.17
N PHE A 317 -20.18 -1.95 6.95
CA PHE A 317 -19.98 -2.13 8.40
C PHE A 317 -21.29 -2.46 9.14
N VAL A 318 -22.42 -1.88 8.71
CA VAL A 318 -23.74 -2.18 9.29
C VAL A 318 -24.10 -3.64 9.03
N SER A 319 -23.96 -4.08 7.78
CA SER A 319 -24.22 -5.48 7.40
C SER A 319 -23.35 -6.47 8.18
N LEU A 320 -22.07 -6.15 8.37
CA LEU A 320 -21.13 -7.00 9.12
C LEU A 320 -21.47 -7.09 10.61
N LEU A 321 -21.81 -5.98 11.25
CA LEU A 321 -22.18 -5.94 12.67
C LEU A 321 -23.50 -6.70 12.91
N ILE A 322 -24.50 -6.51 12.05
CA ILE A 322 -25.76 -7.26 12.12
C ILE A 322 -25.48 -8.76 11.95
N MET A 323 -24.69 -9.14 10.94
CA MET A 323 -24.37 -10.54 10.64
C MET A 323 -23.57 -11.18 11.81
N SER A 324 -22.68 -10.44 12.47
CA SER A 324 -21.99 -10.89 13.67
C SER A 324 -22.96 -11.28 14.78
N LYS A 325 -24.00 -10.47 15.00
CA LYS A 325 -25.06 -10.77 15.98
C LYS A 325 -25.97 -11.92 15.55
N MET A 326 -26.26 -12.02 14.25
CA MET A 326 -27.08 -13.13 13.73
C MET A 326 -26.38 -14.49 13.79
N LEU A 327 -25.04 -14.51 13.75
CA LEU A 327 -24.21 -15.71 13.86
C LEU A 327 -23.76 -16.02 15.30
N ASP A 328 -24.10 -15.17 16.27
CA ASP A 328 -23.73 -15.38 17.67
C ASP A 328 -24.16 -16.77 18.16
N THR A 329 -23.29 -17.44 18.90
CA THR A 329 -23.50 -18.81 19.38
C THR A 329 -24.15 -18.88 20.77
N GLY A 330 -24.44 -17.73 21.40
CA GLY A 330 -24.99 -17.70 22.74
C GLY A 330 -24.08 -18.40 23.76
N GLY A 331 -24.58 -19.39 24.47
CA GLY A 331 -23.82 -20.15 25.48
C GLY A 331 -22.89 -21.24 24.91
N GLY A 332 -22.78 -21.39 23.58
CA GLY A 332 -21.89 -22.36 22.96
C GLY A 332 -22.35 -23.81 22.93
N THR A 333 -23.55 -24.09 23.40
CA THR A 333 -24.18 -25.42 23.43
C THR A 333 -25.53 -25.40 22.73
N LEU A 334 -25.99 -26.58 22.29
CA LEU A 334 -27.28 -26.74 21.64
C LEU A 334 -28.40 -26.27 22.57
N GLY A 335 -29.30 -25.41 22.09
CA GLY A 335 -30.41 -24.86 22.89
C GLY A 335 -30.02 -23.69 23.82
N SER A 336 -28.78 -23.24 23.84
CA SER A 336 -28.33 -22.11 24.67
C SER A 336 -28.79 -20.73 24.21
N GLY A 337 -29.54 -20.69 23.10
CA GLY A 337 -29.90 -19.44 22.47
C GLY A 337 -28.84 -18.99 21.45
N GLY A 338 -28.79 -17.71 21.17
CA GLY A 338 -27.85 -17.14 20.20
C GLY A 338 -28.54 -16.34 19.09
N GLY A 339 -27.82 -16.04 18.04
CA GLY A 339 -28.33 -15.28 16.92
C GLY A 339 -29.33 -16.07 16.07
N VAL A 340 -30.12 -15.34 15.29
CA VAL A 340 -31.21 -15.91 14.47
C VAL A 340 -30.72 -17.00 13.52
N ILE A 341 -29.57 -16.83 12.89
CA ILE A 341 -29.00 -17.82 11.97
C ILE A 341 -28.60 -19.08 12.73
N THR A 342 -27.95 -18.96 13.86
CA THR A 342 -27.55 -20.08 14.70
C THR A 342 -28.78 -20.88 15.15
N GLN A 343 -29.82 -20.22 15.65
CA GLN A 343 -31.09 -20.87 16.04
C GLN A 343 -31.79 -21.54 14.85
N LEU A 344 -31.78 -20.93 13.66
CA LEU A 344 -32.37 -21.53 12.46
C LEU A 344 -31.64 -22.82 12.07
N ILE A 345 -30.29 -22.80 12.08
CA ILE A 345 -29.46 -23.97 11.76
C ILE A 345 -29.71 -25.08 12.79
N GLU A 346 -29.82 -24.75 14.07
CA GLU A 346 -30.15 -25.71 15.14
C GLU A 346 -31.51 -26.38 14.88
N ARG A 347 -32.55 -25.60 14.60
CA ARG A 347 -33.91 -26.11 14.36
C ARG A 347 -34.02 -27.00 13.13
N VAL A 348 -33.33 -26.63 12.03
CA VAL A 348 -33.44 -27.33 10.75
C VAL A 348 -32.52 -28.55 10.68
N PHE A 349 -31.30 -28.42 11.18
CA PHE A 349 -30.23 -29.43 11.02
C PHE A 349 -29.84 -30.13 12.32
N ASN A 350 -30.41 -29.75 13.45
CA ASN A 350 -30.03 -30.23 14.79
C ASN A 350 -28.51 -30.11 15.03
N TYR A 351 -27.93 -29.01 14.53
CA TYR A 351 -26.49 -28.74 14.57
C TYR A 351 -26.22 -27.36 15.15
N HIS A 352 -25.42 -27.30 16.23
CA HIS A 352 -25.00 -26.04 16.82
C HIS A 352 -23.84 -25.45 16.04
N LEU A 353 -24.06 -24.26 15.43
CA LEU A 353 -23.04 -23.54 14.68
C LEU A 353 -21.97 -22.98 15.62
N LYS A 354 -20.73 -23.46 15.52
CA LYS A 354 -19.63 -23.06 16.41
C LYS A 354 -18.91 -21.79 15.91
N PHE A 355 -19.66 -20.78 15.47
CA PHE A 355 -19.09 -19.49 15.07
C PHE A 355 -18.47 -18.79 16.30
N GLY A 356 -17.20 -18.31 16.18
CA GLY A 356 -16.48 -17.72 17.31
C GLY A 356 -15.92 -18.71 18.33
N LEU A 357 -16.26 -20.01 18.25
CA LEU A 357 -15.78 -21.08 19.12
C LEU A 357 -14.79 -22.01 18.43
N ASP A 358 -15.02 -22.36 17.15
CA ASP A 358 -14.11 -23.15 16.34
C ASP A 358 -13.52 -22.32 15.21
N ILE A 359 -12.19 -22.38 15.03
CA ILE A 359 -11.46 -21.59 14.04
C ILE A 359 -11.92 -21.89 12.62
N ASN A 360 -12.08 -23.18 12.26
CA ASN A 360 -12.40 -23.58 10.89
C ASN A 360 -13.85 -23.20 10.54
N THR A 361 -14.79 -23.45 11.44
CA THR A 361 -16.20 -23.04 11.27
C THR A 361 -16.30 -21.53 11.12
N THR A 362 -15.59 -20.77 11.96
CA THR A 362 -15.57 -19.31 11.89
C THR A 362 -14.98 -18.82 10.55
N ARG A 363 -13.90 -19.41 10.07
CA ARG A 363 -13.29 -19.09 8.77
C ARG A 363 -14.25 -19.33 7.60
N ILE A 364 -14.97 -20.45 7.61
CA ILE A 364 -15.98 -20.75 6.59
C ILE A 364 -17.11 -19.72 6.62
N CYS A 365 -17.66 -19.40 7.81
CA CYS A 365 -18.70 -18.40 7.96
C CYS A 365 -18.26 -17.03 7.45
N ILE A 366 -17.03 -16.61 7.76
CA ILE A 366 -16.47 -15.33 7.29
C ILE A 366 -16.41 -15.31 5.76
N ILE A 367 -15.96 -16.38 5.12
CA ILE A 367 -15.91 -16.48 3.66
C ILE A 367 -17.32 -16.38 3.06
N LEU A 368 -18.30 -17.08 3.65
CA LEU A 368 -19.69 -17.06 3.18
C LEU A 368 -20.34 -15.68 3.33
N VAL A 369 -20.10 -14.99 4.45
CA VAL A 369 -20.61 -13.63 4.66
C VAL A 369 -19.93 -12.64 3.70
N ASN A 370 -18.64 -12.76 3.49
CA ASN A 370 -17.94 -11.92 2.50
C ASN A 370 -18.47 -12.17 1.08
N MET A 371 -18.73 -13.42 0.72
CA MET A 371 -19.33 -13.77 -0.55
C MET A 371 -20.72 -13.13 -0.69
N TRP A 372 -21.58 -13.22 0.34
CA TRP A 372 -22.91 -12.61 0.33
C TRP A 372 -22.85 -11.08 0.09
N ILE A 373 -21.89 -10.38 0.68
CA ILE A 373 -21.69 -8.94 0.47
C ILE A 373 -21.05 -8.65 -0.90
N GLY A 374 -20.09 -9.46 -1.35
CA GLY A 374 -19.28 -9.20 -2.54
C GLY A 374 -19.94 -9.60 -3.86
N VAL A 375 -20.87 -10.57 -3.84
CA VAL A 375 -21.54 -11.07 -5.03
C VAL A 375 -22.31 -9.99 -5.80
N PRO A 376 -23.12 -9.09 -5.16
CA PRO A 376 -23.82 -8.02 -5.86
C PRO A 376 -22.90 -7.07 -6.63
N TYR A 377 -21.76 -6.70 -6.05
CA TYR A 377 -20.75 -5.86 -6.73
C TYR A 377 -20.18 -6.55 -7.98
N SER A 378 -19.77 -7.80 -7.81
CA SER A 378 -19.22 -8.59 -8.92
C SER A 378 -20.28 -8.85 -10.00
N MET A 379 -21.53 -9.10 -9.62
CA MET A 379 -22.65 -9.26 -10.55
C MET A 379 -22.89 -8.01 -11.38
N LEU A 380 -22.89 -6.83 -10.75
CA LEU A 380 -23.10 -5.57 -11.45
C LEU A 380 -22.02 -5.32 -12.49
N MET A 381 -20.75 -5.47 -12.10
CA MET A 381 -19.62 -5.32 -12.99
C MET A 381 -19.64 -6.34 -14.13
N CYS A 382 -19.84 -7.63 -13.81
CA CYS A 382 -19.90 -8.68 -14.81
C CYS A 382 -21.08 -8.49 -15.78
N SER A 383 -22.23 -7.99 -15.31
CA SER A 383 -23.37 -7.69 -16.19
C SER A 383 -23.05 -6.64 -17.25
N GLY A 384 -22.30 -5.58 -16.87
CA GLY A 384 -21.86 -4.56 -17.81
C GLY A 384 -20.94 -5.12 -18.90
N ILE A 385 -19.97 -5.97 -18.50
CA ILE A 385 -19.01 -6.56 -19.43
C ILE A 385 -19.67 -7.58 -20.35
N LEU A 386 -20.58 -8.43 -19.82
CA LEU A 386 -21.30 -9.43 -20.61
C LEU A 386 -22.10 -8.81 -21.76
N MET A 387 -22.63 -7.61 -21.60
CA MET A 387 -23.36 -6.90 -22.67
C MET A 387 -22.45 -6.42 -23.80
N ASN A 388 -21.15 -6.32 -23.58
CA ASN A 388 -20.17 -5.89 -24.58
C ASN A 388 -19.58 -7.06 -25.39
N ILE A 389 -19.92 -8.31 -25.06
CA ILE A 389 -19.47 -9.46 -25.85
C ILE A 389 -20.32 -9.53 -27.13
N PRO A 390 -19.71 -9.48 -28.35
CA PRO A 390 -20.45 -9.53 -29.60
C PRO A 390 -21.33 -10.79 -29.70
N GLU A 391 -22.60 -10.62 -30.07
CA GLU A 391 -23.56 -11.72 -30.15
C GLU A 391 -23.19 -12.69 -31.25
N ASP A 392 -22.55 -12.22 -32.32
CA ASP A 392 -22.07 -13.02 -33.46
C ASP A 392 -21.14 -14.17 -33.03
N LEU A 393 -20.34 -13.98 -31.97
CA LEU A 393 -19.50 -15.05 -31.42
C LEU A 393 -20.33 -16.20 -30.85
N TYR A 394 -21.46 -15.88 -30.23
CA TYR A 394 -22.37 -16.90 -29.69
C TYR A 394 -23.20 -17.57 -30.79
N GLU A 395 -23.56 -16.83 -31.85
CA GLU A 395 -24.31 -17.36 -32.99
C GLU A 395 -23.43 -18.29 -33.81
N SER A 396 -22.24 -17.89 -34.19
CA SER A 396 -21.27 -18.77 -34.88
C SER A 396 -21.01 -20.05 -34.11
N ALA A 397 -20.79 -19.94 -32.78
CA ALA A 397 -20.59 -21.12 -31.94
C ALA A 397 -21.84 -22.02 -31.83
N ARG A 398 -23.07 -21.48 -32.03
CA ARG A 398 -24.30 -22.30 -32.12
C ARG A 398 -24.36 -23.06 -33.42
N ILE A 399 -24.01 -22.40 -34.51
CA ILE A 399 -23.94 -23.03 -35.85
C ILE A 399 -22.95 -24.21 -35.82
N ASP A 400 -21.80 -24.03 -35.15
CA ASP A 400 -20.77 -25.05 -34.91
C ASP A 400 -21.21 -26.16 -33.91
N GLY A 401 -22.44 -26.15 -33.42
CA GLY A 401 -22.97 -27.14 -32.48
C GLY A 401 -22.42 -27.05 -31.06
N ALA A 402 -21.82 -25.92 -30.66
CA ALA A 402 -21.27 -25.77 -29.32
C ALA A 402 -22.38 -25.69 -28.25
N SER A 403 -22.29 -26.54 -27.23
CA SER A 403 -23.17 -26.51 -26.06
C SER A 403 -23.01 -25.22 -25.24
N GLY A 404 -24.01 -24.88 -24.41
CA GLY A 404 -23.97 -23.71 -23.54
C GLY A 404 -22.74 -23.70 -22.62
N ILE A 405 -22.37 -24.85 -22.05
CA ILE A 405 -21.17 -25.01 -21.20
C ILE A 405 -19.89 -24.76 -22.02
N ARG A 406 -19.82 -25.30 -23.25
CA ARG A 406 -18.66 -25.10 -24.13
C ARG A 406 -18.48 -23.63 -24.51
N ARG A 407 -19.58 -22.92 -24.80
CA ARG A 407 -19.58 -21.47 -25.08
C ARG A 407 -19.14 -20.67 -23.85
N PHE A 408 -19.60 -21.03 -22.66
CA PHE A 408 -19.15 -20.39 -21.42
C PHE A 408 -17.62 -20.50 -21.24
N PHE A 409 -17.05 -21.71 -21.30
CA PHE A 409 -15.61 -21.90 -21.07
C PHE A 409 -14.71 -21.43 -22.22
N LYS A 410 -15.22 -21.33 -23.46
CA LYS A 410 -14.39 -20.95 -24.62
C LYS A 410 -14.58 -19.52 -25.08
N ILE A 411 -15.70 -18.88 -24.80
CA ILE A 411 -16.00 -17.48 -25.18
C ILE A 411 -16.17 -16.62 -23.97
N THR A 412 -17.16 -16.90 -23.12
CA THR A 412 -17.53 -15.99 -22.02
C THR A 412 -16.43 -15.85 -20.98
N LEU A 413 -15.96 -16.96 -20.41
CA LEU A 413 -14.98 -16.94 -19.32
C LEU A 413 -13.62 -16.33 -19.73
N PRO A 414 -13.03 -16.67 -20.89
CA PRO A 414 -11.78 -16.03 -21.32
C PRO A 414 -11.93 -14.53 -21.55
N TYR A 415 -13.02 -14.09 -22.17
CA TYR A 415 -13.29 -12.66 -22.39
C TYR A 415 -13.47 -11.93 -21.06
N MET A 416 -14.26 -12.49 -20.13
CA MET A 416 -14.47 -11.93 -18.81
C MET A 416 -13.14 -11.79 -18.04
N LEU A 417 -12.33 -12.84 -17.99
CA LEU A 417 -11.05 -12.82 -17.29
C LEU A 417 -10.04 -11.86 -17.94
N PHE A 418 -10.10 -11.67 -19.24
CA PHE A 418 -9.27 -10.69 -19.93
C PHE A 418 -9.62 -9.26 -19.48
N VAL A 419 -10.90 -8.90 -19.54
CA VAL A 419 -11.37 -7.54 -19.19
C VAL A 419 -11.28 -7.27 -17.69
N THR A 420 -11.60 -8.27 -16.84
CA THR A 420 -11.61 -8.10 -15.39
C THR A 420 -10.28 -8.40 -14.71
N GLY A 421 -9.25 -8.77 -15.46
CA GLY A 421 -7.94 -9.11 -14.91
C GLY A 421 -7.38 -8.04 -13.94
N PRO A 422 -7.29 -6.76 -14.33
CA PRO A 422 -6.85 -5.69 -13.44
C PRO A 422 -7.71 -5.54 -12.17
N TYR A 423 -9.03 -5.64 -12.32
CA TYR A 423 -9.96 -5.62 -11.18
C TYR A 423 -9.71 -6.76 -10.19
N LEU A 424 -9.51 -7.98 -10.67
CA LEU A 424 -9.23 -9.14 -9.81
C LEU A 424 -7.94 -8.98 -9.03
N ILE A 425 -6.91 -8.37 -9.63
CA ILE A 425 -5.66 -8.03 -8.93
C ILE A 425 -5.94 -7.05 -7.79
N THR A 426 -6.67 -5.98 -8.08
CA THR A 426 -7.02 -4.96 -7.08
C THR A 426 -7.86 -5.57 -5.95
N GLN A 427 -8.83 -6.43 -6.27
CA GLN A 427 -9.65 -7.11 -5.26
C GLN A 427 -8.84 -8.09 -4.40
N PHE A 428 -7.91 -8.82 -5.00
CA PHE A 428 -7.05 -9.72 -4.24
C PHE A 428 -6.17 -8.96 -3.24
N ILE A 429 -5.54 -7.85 -3.67
CA ILE A 429 -4.74 -6.99 -2.78
C ILE A 429 -5.62 -6.35 -1.71
N GLY A 430 -6.82 -5.88 -2.09
CA GLY A 430 -7.81 -5.34 -1.16
C GLY A 430 -8.23 -6.37 -0.10
N ASN A 431 -8.34 -7.65 -0.48
CA ASN A 431 -8.66 -8.73 0.46
C ASN A 431 -7.48 -9.11 1.37
N ILE A 432 -6.21 -9.00 0.94
CA ILE A 432 -5.05 -9.12 1.85
C ILE A 432 -5.14 -8.05 2.96
N ASN A 433 -5.60 -6.86 2.62
CA ASN A 433 -5.74 -5.71 3.52
C ASN A 433 -7.17 -5.54 4.07
N ASN A 434 -8.01 -6.57 4.03
CA ASN A 434 -9.41 -6.48 4.44
C ASN A 434 -9.54 -6.47 5.97
N PHE A 435 -9.50 -5.28 6.54
CA PHE A 435 -9.68 -5.07 7.98
C PHE A 435 -11.12 -5.30 8.41
N ASN A 436 -12.09 -4.70 7.67
CA ASN A 436 -13.48 -4.58 8.13
C ASN A 436 -14.16 -5.91 8.32
N VAL A 437 -14.06 -6.83 7.36
CA VAL A 437 -14.77 -8.11 7.41
C VAL A 437 -14.34 -8.92 8.62
N ILE A 438 -13.03 -9.00 8.87
CA ILE A 438 -12.51 -9.80 9.99
C ILE A 438 -12.80 -9.12 11.33
N TYR A 439 -12.50 -7.83 11.44
CA TYR A 439 -12.61 -7.11 12.70
C TYR A 439 -14.06 -6.96 13.17
N LEU A 440 -14.95 -6.57 12.28
CA LEU A 440 -16.36 -6.31 12.62
C LEU A 440 -17.19 -7.59 12.76
N LEU A 441 -16.83 -8.66 12.05
CA LEU A 441 -17.60 -9.90 12.08
C LEU A 441 -17.18 -10.82 13.23
N SER A 442 -15.88 -11.06 13.43
CA SER A 442 -15.35 -12.03 14.38
C SER A 442 -14.38 -11.46 15.42
N GLY A 443 -13.91 -10.20 15.26
CA GLY A 443 -12.84 -9.64 16.08
C GLY A 443 -11.53 -10.43 15.99
N GLY A 444 -11.37 -11.22 14.89
CA GLY A 444 -10.24 -12.13 14.70
C GLY A 444 -10.36 -13.47 15.43
N GLY A 445 -11.41 -13.66 16.27
CA GLY A 445 -11.64 -14.87 17.05
C GLY A 445 -11.96 -16.13 16.24
N PRO A 446 -11.98 -17.30 16.90
CA PRO A 446 -11.62 -17.52 18.29
C PRO A 446 -10.13 -17.46 18.57
N GLY A 447 -9.77 -17.20 19.83
CA GLY A 447 -8.39 -17.26 20.32
C GLY A 447 -7.94 -18.70 20.56
N ASP A 448 -6.66 -18.98 20.37
CA ASP A 448 -6.00 -20.22 20.76
C ASP A 448 -4.60 -19.85 21.27
N PRO A 449 -4.42 -19.61 22.59
CA PRO A 449 -3.15 -19.15 23.15
C PRO A 449 -1.97 -20.10 22.93
N LEU A 450 -2.24 -21.39 22.68
CA LEU A 450 -1.20 -22.39 22.38
C LEU A 450 -0.63 -22.22 20.96
N LYS A 451 -1.43 -21.62 20.05
CA LYS A 451 -1.04 -21.48 18.63
C LYS A 451 -0.75 -20.04 18.23
N TYR A 452 -1.33 -19.06 18.91
CA TYR A 452 -1.24 -17.66 18.57
C TYR A 452 -0.77 -16.84 19.76
N THR A 453 0.20 -15.96 19.55
CA THR A 453 0.79 -15.09 20.58
C THR A 453 0.66 -13.62 20.15
N ASN A 454 1.02 -12.70 21.04
CA ASN A 454 1.02 -11.26 20.78
C ASN A 454 -0.33 -10.74 20.24
N GLY A 455 -1.42 -11.13 20.90
CA GLY A 455 -2.78 -10.67 20.58
C GLY A 455 -3.39 -11.23 19.30
N ALA A 456 -2.66 -12.04 18.51
CA ALA A 456 -3.20 -12.70 17.33
C ALA A 456 -4.23 -13.76 17.71
N LYS A 457 -5.21 -13.98 16.84
CA LYS A 457 -6.27 -14.97 16.98
C LYS A 457 -6.46 -15.77 15.69
N GLY A 458 -7.29 -16.82 15.75
CA GLY A 458 -7.41 -17.83 14.70
C GLY A 458 -7.91 -17.35 13.34
N THR A 459 -8.66 -16.25 13.26
CA THR A 459 -9.16 -15.69 12.00
C THR A 459 -8.53 -14.35 11.63
N ASP A 460 -7.55 -13.87 12.43
CA ASP A 460 -6.85 -12.64 12.10
C ASP A 460 -6.10 -12.73 10.76
N LEU A 461 -6.17 -11.64 10.02
CA LEU A 461 -5.27 -11.37 8.91
C LEU A 461 -4.06 -10.57 9.41
N LEU A 462 -3.03 -10.45 8.59
CA LEU A 462 -1.87 -9.64 8.94
C LEU A 462 -2.26 -8.20 9.31
N ILE A 463 -3.21 -7.60 8.60
CA ILE A 463 -3.67 -6.23 8.86
C ILE A 463 -4.45 -6.09 10.16
N THR A 464 -5.29 -7.06 10.54
CA THR A 464 -6.03 -7.02 11.81
C THR A 464 -5.12 -7.31 12.99
N TRP A 465 -4.12 -8.17 12.81
CA TRP A 465 -3.11 -8.42 13.83
C TRP A 465 -2.20 -7.19 14.02
N LEU A 466 -1.75 -6.54 12.93
CA LEU A 466 -1.03 -5.27 12.98
C LEU A 466 -1.79 -4.22 13.81
N TYR A 467 -3.09 -4.08 13.56
CA TYR A 467 -3.95 -3.16 14.30
C TYR A 467 -3.97 -3.48 15.82
N LYS A 468 -4.09 -4.76 16.18
CA LYS A 468 -4.06 -5.19 17.57
C LYS A 468 -2.72 -4.93 18.25
N LEU A 469 -1.61 -5.15 17.54
CA LEU A 469 -0.28 -4.82 18.03
C LEU A 469 -0.09 -3.31 18.25
N SER A 470 -0.69 -2.47 17.42
CA SER A 470 -0.56 -1.01 17.54
C SER A 470 -1.43 -0.41 18.63
N LEU A 471 -2.65 -0.90 18.80
CA LEU A 471 -3.67 -0.30 19.70
C LEU A 471 -4.05 -1.20 20.88
N GLY A 472 -3.48 -2.41 20.96
CA GLY A 472 -3.67 -3.31 22.10
C GLY A 472 -2.95 -2.83 23.36
N THR A 473 -3.11 -3.55 24.45
CA THR A 473 -2.46 -3.26 25.74
C THR A 473 -0.95 -3.28 25.65
N ASP A 474 -0.39 -4.14 24.80
CA ASP A 474 1.06 -4.35 24.68
C ASP A 474 1.76 -3.34 23.77
N ARG A 475 0.99 -2.51 23.03
CA ARG A 475 1.48 -1.43 22.14
C ARG A 475 2.82 -1.74 21.47
N ASN A 476 2.87 -2.84 20.72
CA ASN A 476 4.10 -3.33 20.10
C ASN A 476 4.29 -2.73 18.70
N TYR A 477 4.70 -1.45 18.66
CA TYR A 477 4.81 -0.68 17.40
C TYR A 477 5.89 -1.25 16.47
N LYS A 478 7.02 -1.77 17.01
CA LYS A 478 8.09 -2.39 16.23
C LYS A 478 7.58 -3.57 15.38
N LEU A 479 6.81 -4.49 16.00
CA LEU A 479 6.26 -5.65 15.29
C LEU A 479 5.14 -5.27 14.33
N ALA A 480 4.28 -4.31 14.72
CA ALA A 480 3.26 -3.76 13.82
C ALA A 480 3.89 -3.19 12.56
N SER A 481 4.98 -2.43 12.70
CA SER A 481 5.72 -1.84 11.58
C SER A 481 6.37 -2.90 10.68
N VAL A 482 6.94 -3.97 11.25
CA VAL A 482 7.48 -5.10 10.48
C VAL A 482 6.37 -5.76 9.64
N ILE A 483 5.20 -6.03 10.26
CA ILE A 483 4.06 -6.61 9.53
C ILE A 483 3.59 -5.68 8.41
N GLY A 484 3.51 -4.36 8.66
CA GLY A 484 3.15 -3.37 7.64
C GLY A 484 4.07 -3.41 6.42
N ILE A 485 5.39 -3.47 6.64
CA ILE A 485 6.38 -3.62 5.56
C ILE A 485 6.18 -4.94 4.80
N LEU A 486 5.96 -6.04 5.51
CA LEU A 486 5.77 -7.36 4.90
C LEU A 486 4.49 -7.42 4.07
N VAL A 487 3.38 -6.88 4.57
CA VAL A 487 2.11 -6.77 3.83
C VAL A 487 2.29 -5.94 2.55
N PHE A 488 3.01 -4.82 2.63
CA PHE A 488 3.33 -4.01 1.46
C PHE A 488 4.16 -4.80 0.44
N ILE A 489 5.24 -5.47 0.86
CA ILE A 489 6.10 -6.25 -0.03
C ILE A 489 5.31 -7.38 -0.69
N ILE A 490 4.50 -8.13 0.08
CA ILE A 490 3.68 -9.23 -0.44
C ILE A 490 2.70 -8.71 -1.50
N SER A 491 1.99 -7.62 -1.19
CA SER A 491 1.03 -6.98 -2.10
C SER A 491 1.71 -6.47 -3.37
N ALA A 492 2.85 -5.80 -3.25
CA ALA A 492 3.61 -5.26 -4.37
C ALA A 492 4.16 -6.38 -5.28
N VAL A 493 4.77 -7.41 -4.69
CA VAL A 493 5.31 -8.56 -5.44
C VAL A 493 4.18 -9.28 -6.18
N PHE A 494 3.06 -9.54 -5.50
CA PHE A 494 1.90 -10.19 -6.13
C PHE A 494 1.36 -9.34 -7.28
N SER A 495 1.16 -8.03 -7.06
CA SER A 495 0.69 -7.10 -8.08
C SER A 495 1.59 -7.10 -9.31
N LEU A 496 2.90 -6.97 -9.12
CA LEU A 496 3.87 -6.94 -10.22
C LEU A 496 3.89 -8.26 -11.01
N ILE A 497 3.82 -9.41 -10.32
CA ILE A 497 3.80 -10.72 -10.97
C ILE A 497 2.55 -10.88 -11.83
N VAL A 498 1.38 -10.57 -11.29
CA VAL A 498 0.10 -10.77 -12.00
C VAL A 498 -0.07 -9.74 -13.11
N TYR A 499 0.29 -8.47 -12.86
CA TYR A 499 0.24 -7.41 -13.87
C TYR A 499 1.11 -7.76 -15.10
N ASN A 500 2.38 -8.13 -14.90
CA ASN A 500 3.27 -8.52 -16.00
C ASN A 500 2.81 -9.77 -16.78
N LYS A 501 1.91 -10.58 -16.20
CA LYS A 501 1.33 -11.76 -16.87
C LYS A 501 -0.04 -11.49 -17.46
N SER A 502 -0.66 -10.36 -17.15
CA SER A 502 -1.97 -9.99 -17.68
C SER A 502 -1.88 -9.80 -19.19
N SER A 503 -2.82 -10.42 -19.91
CA SER A 503 -2.93 -10.27 -21.37
C SER A 503 -3.29 -8.83 -21.76
N ALA A 504 -3.88 -8.05 -20.87
CA ALA A 504 -4.17 -6.63 -21.09
C ALA A 504 -2.91 -5.80 -21.36
N VAL A 505 -1.82 -6.08 -20.63
CA VAL A 505 -0.52 -5.40 -20.85
C VAL A 505 0.15 -5.83 -22.14
N LYS A 506 0.02 -7.12 -22.49
CA LYS A 506 0.60 -7.66 -23.73
C LYS A 506 -0.19 -7.25 -24.98
N GLY A 507 -1.46 -6.88 -24.83
CA GLY A 507 -2.31 -6.41 -25.91
C GLY A 507 -1.97 -4.99 -26.35
N GLU A 508 -1.60 -4.10 -25.42
CA GLU A 508 -1.17 -2.74 -25.73
C GLU A 508 0.19 -2.70 -26.47
N GLU A 509 1.12 -3.63 -26.20
CA GLU A 509 2.39 -3.73 -26.91
C GLU A 509 2.21 -4.21 -28.38
N ASN A 510 1.08 -4.85 -28.73
CA ASN A 510 0.80 -5.31 -30.09
C ASN A 510 -0.04 -4.31 -30.91
N PHE A 511 -0.49 -3.21 -30.32
CA PHE A 511 -1.24 -2.14 -30.98
C PHE A 511 -0.39 -0.86 -31.19
N GLN A 512 0.88 -0.86 -30.77
CA GLN A 512 1.89 0.14 -31.12
C GLN A 512 2.85 -0.45 -32.19
#